data_6d986a336c70075ddf9ccf2f09df93b5
#
_entry.id   6d986a336c70075ddf9ccf2f09df93b5
#
_cell.length_a   1.000
_cell.length_b   1.000
_cell.length_c   1.000
_cell.angle_alpha   90.00
_cell.angle_beta   90.00
_cell.angle_gamma   90.00
#
_symmetry.space_group_name_H-M   'P 1'
#
loop_
_entity.id
_entity.type
_entity.pdbx_description
1 polymer ?
#
loop_
_entity_poly.entity_id
_entity_poly.type
_entity_poly.pdbx_seq_one_letter_code
_entity_poly.pdbx_strand_id
1 'polypeptide(L)'
;MSPAVPSWLERMSQNCWYAISGHRPGLDLQPTPLGTRYLADGDPARDPRLNPARTVKERLRRIVGRDPNSPWHGSAGFSAITEAWNGAVYASRFGASGSMIVFGGGHNDYFGSDVHAFDLASRQWRRISDGYIGGDDRDYGAGATYPDSVYPDGSPLPPHTYGYVQYDPVGNDYILLKGQTELGRFVKAVAIPHLFNLDTLRWRRGPKHPTAILNSGGWTTWDDLRRVLWGHSGDDGGGNAFIGFHPDGDNGNATYGRWTDHFPNKLPGIANHNAMQIDPVRDIIVMSVHARDELHALDPAYPGRDLVRLRSVGSKPLLRPFAALEYAPNIARLVYFSPNDDGIVFTIAPAPERVSAGGPFEQWVWQAHQPVAGTLRPIADAASSSRFGVNLSHVFGRFRIASIEGVDVAILIRHVDSPVYASRLN
;
A
#
# COMPACT_ATOMS: atom_id res chain seq x y z
N MET A 1 -13.34 -7.74 -18.61
CA MET A 1 -14.32 -6.65 -18.83
C MET A 1 -13.68 -5.39 -18.31
N SER A 2 -13.76 -4.30 -19.06
CA SER A 2 -13.33 -3.00 -18.54
C SER A 2 -14.23 -2.58 -17.37
N PRO A 3 -13.69 -1.86 -16.37
CA PRO A 3 -14.46 -1.37 -15.24
C PRO A 3 -15.54 -0.36 -15.71
N ALA A 4 -16.79 -0.54 -15.31
CA ALA A 4 -17.85 0.42 -15.66
C ALA A 4 -17.64 1.78 -14.98
N VAL A 5 -17.91 2.87 -15.70
CA VAL A 5 -17.84 4.23 -15.13
C VAL A 5 -18.92 4.39 -14.07
N PRO A 6 -18.57 4.63 -12.81
CA PRO A 6 -19.55 4.88 -11.77
C PRO A 6 -20.16 6.28 -11.91
N SER A 7 -21.44 6.42 -11.61
CA SER A 7 -22.18 7.69 -11.76
C SER A 7 -21.61 8.88 -10.96
N TRP A 8 -20.89 8.62 -9.87
CA TRP A 8 -20.23 9.66 -9.11
C TRP A 8 -19.05 10.28 -9.86
N LEU A 9 -18.34 9.47 -10.68
CA LEU A 9 -17.21 9.93 -11.48
C LEU A 9 -17.65 10.83 -12.65
N GLU A 10 -18.78 10.53 -13.28
CA GLU A 10 -19.34 11.37 -14.35
C GLU A 10 -19.62 12.80 -13.91
N ARG A 11 -19.90 13.00 -12.62
CA ARG A 11 -20.22 14.32 -12.04
C ARG A 11 -19.01 15.07 -11.53
N MET A 12 -17.82 14.48 -11.57
CA MET A 12 -16.61 15.11 -11.07
C MET A 12 -16.02 16.09 -12.07
N SER A 13 -15.77 17.29 -11.62
CA SER A 13 -14.93 18.25 -12.34
C SER A 13 -13.46 17.93 -12.15
N GLN A 14 -12.64 18.25 -13.15
CA GLN A 14 -11.18 18.12 -13.07
C GLN A 14 -10.62 19.02 -11.95
N ASN A 15 -9.54 18.58 -11.34
CA ASN A 15 -8.83 19.31 -10.30
C ASN A 15 -9.70 19.70 -9.09
N CYS A 16 -10.73 18.91 -8.82
CA CYS A 16 -11.57 19.05 -7.63
C CYS A 16 -11.50 17.77 -6.81
N TRP A 17 -11.29 17.91 -5.50
CA TRP A 17 -11.39 16.80 -4.58
C TRP A 17 -12.82 16.58 -4.11
N TYR A 18 -13.23 15.35 -4.05
CA TYR A 18 -14.55 14.92 -3.59
C TYR A 18 -14.40 13.85 -2.49
N ALA A 19 -15.20 13.94 -1.46
CA ALA A 19 -15.42 12.85 -0.54
C ALA A 19 -16.37 11.85 -1.20
N ILE A 20 -15.88 10.71 -1.64
CA ILE A 20 -16.68 9.72 -2.37
C ILE A 20 -17.29 8.65 -1.48
N SER A 21 -16.85 8.51 -0.24
CA SER A 21 -17.54 7.68 0.74
C SER A 21 -18.37 8.56 1.67
N GLY A 22 -19.62 8.16 1.91
CA GLY A 22 -20.44 8.75 2.98
C GLY A 22 -20.03 8.23 4.36
N HIS A 23 -19.15 7.24 4.42
CA HIS A 23 -18.80 6.50 5.61
C HIS A 23 -17.31 6.63 5.90
N ARG A 24 -16.98 6.59 7.17
CA ARG A 24 -15.61 6.59 7.67
C ARG A 24 -15.16 5.15 7.85
N PRO A 25 -13.96 4.74 7.38
CA PRO A 25 -13.52 3.37 7.51
C PRO A 25 -13.63 2.81 8.93
N GLY A 26 -13.31 3.62 9.94
CA GLY A 26 -13.39 3.22 11.32
C GLY A 26 -14.80 2.90 11.82
N LEU A 27 -15.83 3.44 11.20
CA LEU A 27 -17.23 3.12 11.51
C LEU A 27 -17.72 1.93 10.69
N ASP A 28 -17.35 1.88 9.41
CA ASP A 28 -17.84 0.87 8.45
C ASP A 28 -17.16 -0.49 8.63
N LEU A 29 -15.89 -0.47 8.98
CA LEU A 29 -15.10 -1.68 9.15
C LEU A 29 -15.16 -2.24 10.57
N GLN A 30 -15.59 -1.41 11.55
CA GLN A 30 -16.00 -1.96 12.83
C GLN A 30 -17.33 -2.68 12.66
N PRO A 31 -17.33 -3.69 13.04
CA PRO A 31 -16.79 -4.99 13.30
C PRO A 31 -17.75 -6.08 13.00
N THR A 32 -18.60 -5.83 12.18
CA THR A 32 -19.62 -6.78 11.89
C THR A 32 -19.34 -7.45 10.58
N PRO A 33 -19.45 -8.72 10.47
CA PRO A 33 -19.98 -9.63 11.49
C PRO A 33 -18.91 -10.19 12.41
N LEU A 34 -17.61 -10.11 12.04
CA LEU A 34 -16.58 -10.83 12.78
C LEU A 34 -16.32 -10.23 14.17
N GLY A 35 -16.16 -8.93 14.29
CA GLY A 35 -15.92 -8.28 15.57
C GLY A 35 -17.03 -8.50 16.57
N THR A 36 -18.29 -8.37 16.18
CA THR A 36 -19.45 -8.68 17.03
C THR A 36 -19.49 -10.16 17.39
N ARG A 37 -19.24 -11.02 16.42
CA ARG A 37 -19.22 -12.47 16.61
C ARG A 37 -18.19 -12.92 17.64
N TYR A 38 -17.02 -12.29 17.63
CA TYR A 38 -15.93 -12.65 18.53
C TYR A 38 -15.90 -11.85 19.83
N LEU A 39 -16.54 -10.71 19.88
CA LEU A 39 -16.58 -9.86 21.07
C LEU A 39 -17.82 -10.08 21.92
N ALA A 40 -18.89 -10.64 21.38
CA ALA A 40 -20.10 -10.90 22.12
C ALA A 40 -19.96 -12.11 23.04
N ASP A 41 -20.27 -11.89 24.31
CA ASP A 41 -20.38 -12.99 25.27
C ASP A 41 -21.62 -13.82 25.00
N GLY A 42 -21.47 -15.16 25.01
CA GLY A 42 -22.58 -16.08 24.82
C GLY A 42 -23.08 -16.21 23.38
N ASP A 43 -22.40 -15.62 22.39
CA ASP A 43 -22.74 -15.80 20.97
C ASP A 43 -22.52 -17.26 20.55
N PRO A 44 -23.58 -18.00 20.15
CA PRO A 44 -23.47 -19.39 19.75
C PRO A 44 -22.69 -19.60 18.44
N ALA A 45 -22.55 -18.56 17.61
CA ALA A 45 -21.71 -18.60 16.41
C ALA A 45 -20.23 -18.36 16.71
N ARG A 46 -19.88 -18.24 17.96
CA ARG A 46 -18.52 -18.04 18.42
C ARG A 46 -17.62 -19.21 18.04
N ASP A 47 -16.39 -18.92 17.68
CA ASP A 47 -15.39 -19.95 17.39
C ASP A 47 -15.26 -20.90 18.61
N PRO A 48 -15.53 -22.20 18.47
CA PRO A 48 -15.48 -23.14 19.55
C PRO A 48 -14.08 -23.29 20.18
N ARG A 49 -13.04 -22.84 19.49
CA ARG A 49 -11.67 -22.78 19.99
C ARG A 49 -11.48 -21.70 21.07
N LEU A 50 -12.37 -20.73 21.11
CA LEU A 50 -12.37 -19.72 22.15
C LEU A 50 -13.09 -20.25 23.38
N ASN A 51 -12.47 -20.11 24.55
CA ASN A 51 -13.11 -20.50 25.80
C ASN A 51 -14.46 -19.75 25.95
N PRO A 52 -15.59 -20.44 25.98
CA PRO A 52 -16.91 -19.83 26.08
C PRO A 52 -17.13 -19.00 27.35
N ALA A 53 -16.38 -19.30 28.40
CA ALA A 53 -16.44 -18.57 29.67
C ALA A 53 -15.67 -17.23 29.63
N ARG A 54 -14.98 -16.94 28.53
CA ARG A 54 -14.20 -15.71 28.37
C ARG A 54 -14.59 -14.99 27.11
N THR A 55 -14.78 -13.67 27.24
CA THR A 55 -14.92 -12.83 26.06
C THR A 55 -13.60 -12.75 25.31
N VAL A 56 -13.66 -12.56 23.99
CA VAL A 56 -12.47 -12.26 23.20
C VAL A 56 -11.76 -11.01 23.77
N LYS A 57 -12.53 -10.02 24.21
CA LYS A 57 -12.04 -8.81 24.86
C LYS A 57 -11.19 -9.10 26.11
N GLU A 58 -11.63 -9.97 27.00
CA GLU A 58 -10.87 -10.34 28.20
C GLU A 58 -9.63 -11.16 27.86
N ARG A 59 -9.77 -12.05 26.89
CA ARG A 59 -8.65 -12.85 26.41
C ARG A 59 -7.55 -11.96 25.84
N LEU A 60 -7.91 -11.03 24.97
CA LEU A 60 -6.97 -10.10 24.37
C LEU A 60 -6.32 -9.17 25.42
N ARG A 61 -7.08 -8.66 26.39
CA ARG A 61 -6.51 -7.89 27.50
C ARG A 61 -5.43 -8.69 28.25
N ARG A 62 -5.66 -9.95 28.51
CA ARG A 62 -4.69 -10.80 29.19
C ARG A 62 -3.45 -11.06 28.35
N ILE A 63 -3.62 -11.31 27.04
CA ILE A 63 -2.52 -11.61 26.12
C ILE A 63 -1.64 -10.39 25.88
N VAL A 64 -2.25 -9.26 25.57
CA VAL A 64 -1.54 -8.07 25.07
C VAL A 64 -1.44 -6.97 26.13
N GLY A 65 -2.30 -7.00 27.15
CA GLY A 65 -2.30 -6.01 28.24
C GLY A 65 -2.72 -4.60 27.82
N ARG A 66 -3.41 -4.44 26.69
CA ARG A 66 -3.75 -3.16 26.08
C ARG A 66 -5.24 -2.98 25.87
N ASP A 67 -5.64 -2.03 25.02
CA ASP A 67 -7.03 -1.61 24.84
C ASP A 67 -7.98 -2.80 24.62
N PRO A 68 -8.87 -3.09 25.60
CA PRO A 68 -9.81 -4.20 25.50
C PRO A 68 -10.91 -3.97 24.46
N ASN A 69 -11.00 -2.78 23.87
CA ASN A 69 -11.99 -2.47 22.84
C ASN A 69 -11.47 -2.83 21.44
N SER A 70 -10.17 -3.06 21.29
CA SER A 70 -9.61 -3.51 20.03
C SER A 70 -9.77 -5.03 19.88
N PRO A 71 -10.40 -5.51 18.81
CA PRO A 71 -10.56 -6.94 18.59
C PRO A 71 -9.24 -7.70 18.41
N TRP A 72 -8.19 -7.09 17.90
CA TRP A 72 -6.91 -7.72 17.58
C TRP A 72 -5.72 -7.19 18.35
N HIS A 73 -5.93 -6.31 19.22
CA HIS A 73 -4.95 -5.74 20.13
C HIS A 73 -3.59 -5.34 19.55
N GLY A 74 -3.38 -4.13 19.53
CA GLY A 74 -2.10 -3.44 19.36
C GLY A 74 -2.21 -2.07 20.00
N SER A 75 -1.24 -1.20 19.83
CA SER A 75 -1.30 0.17 20.34
C SER A 75 -2.41 0.97 19.66
N ALA A 76 -2.72 0.65 18.42
CA ALA A 76 -3.65 1.36 17.55
C ALA A 76 -4.94 0.58 17.29
N GLY A 77 -4.88 -0.72 17.37
CA GLY A 77 -6.00 -1.57 16.97
C GLY A 77 -6.29 -1.44 15.48
N PHE A 78 -7.53 -1.67 15.11
CA PHE A 78 -8.01 -1.69 13.74
C PHE A 78 -7.71 -0.40 12.92
N SER A 79 -7.66 0.77 13.55
CA SER A 79 -7.34 2.02 12.84
C SER A 79 -5.96 2.02 12.16
N ALA A 80 -5.04 1.18 12.66
CA ALA A 80 -3.72 1.04 12.07
C ALA A 80 -3.72 0.65 10.59
N ILE A 81 -4.74 -0.06 10.11
CA ILE A 81 -4.84 -0.49 8.71
C ILE A 81 -4.80 0.71 7.74
N THR A 82 -5.41 1.82 8.13
CA THR A 82 -5.49 3.03 7.30
C THR A 82 -4.70 4.22 7.83
N GLU A 83 -4.08 4.10 9.02
CA GLU A 83 -3.36 5.22 9.65
C GLU A 83 -1.87 4.97 9.79
N ALA A 84 -1.47 3.79 10.26
CA ALA A 84 -0.06 3.47 10.44
C ALA A 84 0.69 3.50 9.09
N TRP A 85 1.93 3.09 9.06
CA TRP A 85 2.75 3.07 7.85
C TRP A 85 2.29 1.98 6.85
N ASN A 86 0.99 1.98 6.52
CA ASN A 86 0.41 1.00 5.60
C ASN A 86 0.04 1.62 4.25
N GLY A 87 0.28 0.84 3.20
CA GLY A 87 -0.09 1.16 1.84
C GLY A 87 -1.44 0.54 1.44
N ALA A 88 -1.89 0.89 0.24
CA ALA A 88 -3.05 0.29 -0.43
C ALA A 88 -2.70 -0.01 -1.88
N VAL A 89 -3.54 -0.79 -2.56
CA VAL A 89 -3.44 -0.97 -4.01
C VAL A 89 -4.79 -0.68 -4.65
N TYR A 90 -4.78 -0.24 -5.90
CA TYR A 90 -5.98 -0.23 -6.74
C TYR A 90 -6.05 -1.54 -7.53
N ALA A 91 -7.03 -2.37 -7.21
CA ALA A 91 -7.31 -3.63 -7.89
C ALA A 91 -8.39 -3.42 -8.96
N SER A 92 -7.97 -3.20 -10.19
CA SER A 92 -8.85 -2.84 -11.30
C SER A 92 -9.86 -3.94 -11.68
N ARG A 93 -9.58 -5.20 -11.37
CA ARG A 93 -10.44 -6.35 -11.67
C ARG A 93 -11.34 -6.79 -10.51
N PHE A 94 -11.24 -6.15 -9.35
CA PHE A 94 -12.03 -6.52 -8.18
C PHE A 94 -13.17 -5.52 -7.93
N GLY A 95 -14.39 -5.91 -8.28
CA GLY A 95 -15.57 -5.05 -8.32
C GLY A 95 -15.82 -4.41 -9.69
N ALA A 96 -16.99 -3.78 -9.86
CA ALA A 96 -17.42 -3.27 -11.16
C ALA A 96 -16.57 -2.10 -11.68
N SER A 97 -16.00 -1.28 -10.79
CA SER A 97 -15.12 -0.15 -11.13
C SER A 97 -13.75 -0.26 -10.46
N GLY A 98 -13.38 -1.48 -10.05
CA GLY A 98 -12.22 -1.72 -9.23
C GLY A 98 -12.43 -1.38 -7.76
N SER A 99 -11.43 -1.69 -6.94
CA SER A 99 -11.46 -1.46 -5.50
C SER A 99 -10.08 -1.06 -4.97
N MET A 100 -10.08 -0.26 -3.91
CA MET A 100 -8.87 -0.05 -3.11
C MET A 100 -8.77 -1.17 -2.08
N ILE A 101 -7.66 -1.90 -2.08
CA ILE A 101 -7.41 -3.00 -1.14
C ILE A 101 -6.39 -2.54 -0.10
N VAL A 102 -6.68 -2.77 1.18
CA VAL A 102 -5.80 -2.47 2.31
C VAL A 102 -5.60 -3.68 3.19
N PHE A 103 -4.39 -3.82 3.69
CA PHE A 103 -3.95 -4.86 4.61
C PHE A 103 -2.77 -4.35 5.43
N GLY A 104 -2.56 -4.91 6.61
CA GLY A 104 -1.43 -4.61 7.47
C GLY A 104 -1.89 -4.04 8.80
N GLY A 105 -0.97 -3.55 9.58
CA GLY A 105 -1.26 -3.01 10.90
C GLY A 105 0.01 -2.66 11.64
N GLY A 106 1.08 -3.36 11.29
CA GLY A 106 2.38 -3.13 11.86
C GLY A 106 2.71 -4.02 13.05
N HIS A 107 3.96 -4.00 13.40
CA HIS A 107 4.58 -4.92 14.35
C HIS A 107 4.06 -4.80 15.79
N ASN A 108 3.35 -3.74 16.15
CA ASN A 108 2.76 -3.56 17.46
C ASN A 108 1.45 -2.76 17.46
N ASP A 109 0.95 -2.36 16.30
CA ASP A 109 -0.19 -1.47 16.19
C ASP A 109 -1.49 -2.24 16.00
N TYR A 110 -1.46 -3.31 15.22
CA TYR A 110 -2.59 -4.17 14.95
C TYR A 110 -2.10 -5.58 14.55
N PHE A 111 -2.71 -6.63 15.11
CA PHE A 111 -2.31 -8.03 14.88
C PHE A 111 -3.30 -8.81 14.01
N GLY A 112 -4.32 -8.18 13.49
CA GLY A 112 -5.27 -8.82 12.58
C GLY A 112 -4.68 -9.04 11.20
N SER A 113 -5.00 -10.17 10.58
CA SER A 113 -4.63 -10.51 9.21
C SER A 113 -5.81 -10.40 8.23
N ASP A 114 -6.81 -9.63 8.60
CA ASP A 114 -7.98 -9.35 7.78
C ASP A 114 -7.66 -8.41 6.62
N VAL A 115 -8.33 -8.64 5.50
CA VAL A 115 -8.18 -7.84 4.27
C VAL A 115 -9.46 -7.05 4.03
N HIS A 116 -9.30 -5.77 3.69
CA HIS A 116 -10.40 -4.88 3.45
C HIS A 116 -10.37 -4.29 2.05
N ALA A 117 -11.54 -4.05 1.49
CA ALA A 117 -11.72 -3.42 0.20
C ALA A 117 -12.67 -2.22 0.30
N PHE A 118 -12.31 -1.13 -0.35
CA PHE A 118 -13.22 -0.05 -0.66
C PHE A 118 -13.65 -0.17 -2.14
N ASP A 119 -14.86 -0.57 -2.36
CA ASP A 119 -15.42 -0.75 -3.71
C ASP A 119 -15.79 0.60 -4.33
N LEU A 120 -15.20 0.93 -5.48
CA LEU A 120 -15.39 2.23 -6.11
C LEU A 120 -16.78 2.40 -6.74
N ALA A 121 -17.44 1.33 -7.14
CA ALA A 121 -18.79 1.42 -7.70
C ALA A 121 -19.83 1.71 -6.62
N SER A 122 -19.83 0.96 -5.54
CA SER A 122 -20.76 1.14 -4.41
C SER A 122 -20.32 2.23 -3.44
N ARG A 123 -19.04 2.59 -3.44
CA ARG A 123 -18.41 3.53 -2.48
C ARG A 123 -18.51 3.07 -1.03
N GLN A 124 -18.40 1.77 -0.82
CA GLN A 124 -18.52 1.15 0.49
C GLN A 124 -17.29 0.32 0.83
N TRP A 125 -16.95 0.34 2.11
CA TRP A 125 -15.97 -0.55 2.67
C TRP A 125 -16.58 -1.91 2.96
N ARG A 126 -15.78 -2.95 2.77
CA ARG A 126 -16.10 -4.32 3.19
C ARG A 126 -14.85 -5.07 3.59
N ARG A 127 -14.97 -5.92 4.60
CA ARG A 127 -13.95 -6.91 4.89
C ARG A 127 -14.15 -8.09 3.96
N ILE A 128 -13.13 -8.43 3.19
CA ILE A 128 -13.17 -9.49 2.17
C ILE A 128 -12.48 -10.77 2.61
N SER A 129 -11.67 -10.71 3.68
CA SER A 129 -11.12 -11.88 4.35
C SER A 129 -11.09 -11.64 5.85
N ASP A 130 -11.44 -12.65 6.59
CA ASP A 130 -11.35 -12.63 8.05
C ASP A 130 -9.89 -12.83 8.49
N GLY A 131 -9.53 -12.16 9.57
CA GLY A 131 -8.22 -12.34 10.19
C GLY A 131 -8.11 -13.67 10.92
N TYR A 132 -6.90 -14.20 11.04
CA TYR A 132 -6.61 -15.35 11.87
C TYR A 132 -6.95 -15.07 13.33
N ILE A 133 -7.66 -15.98 13.94
CA ILE A 133 -7.95 -15.98 15.38
C ILE A 133 -7.37 -17.23 15.99
N GLY A 134 -6.20 -17.08 16.61
CA GLY A 134 -5.49 -18.19 17.21
C GLY A 134 -6.31 -18.98 18.20
N GLY A 135 -6.02 -20.27 18.27
CA GLY A 135 -6.61 -21.18 19.27
C GLY A 135 -5.97 -21.09 20.64
N ASP A 136 -4.76 -20.55 20.77
CA ASP A 136 -3.97 -20.46 22.00
C ASP A 136 -3.55 -19.01 22.29
N ASP A 137 -3.41 -18.69 23.56
CA ASP A 137 -2.92 -17.39 24.05
C ASP A 137 -1.50 -17.06 23.56
N ARG A 138 -0.74 -18.05 23.13
CA ARG A 138 0.62 -17.90 22.60
C ARG A 138 0.65 -17.36 21.18
N ASP A 139 -0.45 -17.48 20.46
CA ASP A 139 -0.52 -17.08 19.05
C ASP A 139 -0.48 -15.56 18.82
N TYR A 140 -0.72 -14.76 19.87
CA TYR A 140 -0.76 -13.29 19.78
C TYR A 140 0.15 -12.58 20.77
N GLY A 141 0.97 -13.33 21.49
CA GLY A 141 1.89 -12.72 22.47
C GLY A 141 2.99 -11.90 21.78
N ALA A 142 3.32 -10.72 22.33
CA ALA A 142 4.52 -10.01 21.93
C ALA A 142 5.74 -10.94 22.09
N GLY A 143 6.47 -11.15 20.98
CA GLY A 143 7.58 -12.10 20.92
C GLY A 143 7.20 -13.46 20.34
N ALA A 144 5.94 -13.71 19.99
CA ALA A 144 5.58 -14.90 19.21
C ALA A 144 6.28 -14.88 17.85
N THR A 145 6.95 -15.98 17.51
CA THR A 145 7.78 -16.08 16.31
C THR A 145 7.13 -16.98 15.27
N TYR A 146 7.11 -16.48 14.04
CA TYR A 146 6.58 -17.17 12.87
C TYR A 146 7.64 -17.14 11.76
N PRO A 147 8.53 -18.14 11.68
CA PRO A 147 9.67 -18.13 10.77
C PRO A 147 9.31 -17.88 9.31
N ASP A 148 8.14 -18.33 8.91
CA ASP A 148 7.59 -18.20 7.57
C ASP A 148 6.74 -16.93 7.36
N SER A 149 6.67 -16.06 8.36
CA SER A 149 5.87 -14.83 8.31
C SER A 149 4.35 -15.05 8.13
N VAL A 150 3.84 -16.21 8.50
CA VAL A 150 2.41 -16.55 8.38
C VAL A 150 1.87 -17.14 9.66
N TYR A 151 0.62 -16.87 9.93
CA TYR A 151 -0.17 -17.56 10.95
C TYR A 151 -0.46 -19.03 10.54
N PRO A 152 -0.93 -19.86 11.46
CA PRO A 152 -1.25 -21.28 11.17
C PRO A 152 -2.27 -21.51 10.06
N ASP A 153 -3.11 -20.53 9.74
CA ASP A 153 -4.06 -20.58 8.63
C ASP A 153 -3.47 -20.17 7.28
N GLY A 154 -2.18 -19.78 7.26
CA GLY A 154 -1.48 -19.34 6.07
C GLY A 154 -1.60 -17.83 5.77
N SER A 155 -2.39 -17.09 6.55
CA SER A 155 -2.45 -15.63 6.41
C SER A 155 -1.17 -14.99 6.93
N PRO A 156 -0.67 -13.89 6.30
CA PRO A 156 0.57 -13.26 6.73
C PRO A 156 0.41 -12.54 8.07
N LEU A 157 1.50 -12.50 8.85
CA LEU A 157 1.58 -11.55 9.95
C LEU A 157 1.49 -10.13 9.40
N PRO A 158 0.68 -9.25 10.01
CA PRO A 158 0.47 -7.90 9.51
C PRO A 158 1.69 -6.99 9.77
N PRO A 159 2.52 -6.67 8.79
CA PRO A 159 3.61 -5.72 8.94
C PRO A 159 3.11 -4.29 8.76
N HIS A 160 3.96 -3.30 9.05
CA HIS A 160 3.86 -2.00 8.38
C HIS A 160 4.18 -2.23 6.90
N THR A 161 3.19 -2.09 6.04
CA THR A 161 3.35 -2.44 4.62
C THR A 161 4.11 -1.37 3.83
N TYR A 162 4.16 -0.12 4.32
CA TYR A 162 4.77 1.01 3.60
C TYR A 162 4.33 1.05 2.13
N GLY A 163 5.27 1.22 1.21
CA GLY A 163 5.05 1.08 -0.22
C GLY A 163 5.33 -0.34 -0.78
N TYR A 164 5.42 -1.37 0.07
CA TYR A 164 5.71 -2.74 -0.36
C TYR A 164 4.51 -3.52 -0.89
N VAL A 165 3.46 -2.83 -1.29
CA VAL A 165 2.25 -3.44 -1.81
C VAL A 165 1.96 -3.01 -3.24
N GLN A 166 1.61 -3.98 -4.08
CA GLN A 166 1.22 -3.75 -5.47
C GLN A 166 0.12 -4.73 -5.90
N TYR A 167 -0.47 -4.46 -7.05
CA TYR A 167 -1.49 -5.29 -7.65
C TYR A 167 -0.99 -5.91 -8.95
N ASP A 168 -1.11 -7.23 -9.07
CA ASP A 168 -0.95 -7.96 -10.33
C ASP A 168 -2.30 -8.09 -11.04
N PRO A 169 -2.52 -7.39 -12.16
CA PRO A 169 -3.81 -7.44 -12.84
C PRO A 169 -4.04 -8.77 -13.58
N VAL A 170 -3.01 -9.53 -13.89
CA VAL A 170 -3.13 -10.82 -14.59
C VAL A 170 -3.52 -11.92 -13.60
N GLY A 171 -2.77 -12.04 -12.50
CA GLY A 171 -3.08 -12.99 -11.43
C GLY A 171 -4.29 -12.60 -10.58
N ASN A 172 -4.75 -11.36 -10.69
CA ASN A 172 -5.73 -10.74 -9.80
C ASN A 172 -5.30 -10.82 -8.32
N ASP A 173 -4.04 -10.50 -8.07
CA ASP A 173 -3.41 -10.63 -6.77
C ASP A 173 -3.04 -9.27 -6.15
N TYR A 174 -3.42 -9.08 -4.89
CA TYR A 174 -2.75 -8.13 -4.03
C TYR A 174 -1.43 -8.77 -3.57
N ILE A 175 -0.31 -8.12 -3.84
CA ILE A 175 1.03 -8.64 -3.49
C ILE A 175 1.64 -7.76 -2.40
N LEU A 176 2.02 -8.38 -1.29
CA LEU A 176 2.83 -7.80 -0.23
C LEU A 176 4.24 -8.41 -0.29
N LEU A 177 5.25 -7.59 -0.55
CA LEU A 177 6.63 -8.07 -0.68
C LEU A 177 7.33 -8.31 0.66
N LYS A 178 6.84 -7.70 1.73
CA LYS A 178 7.48 -7.65 3.05
C LYS A 178 6.86 -8.65 4.01
N GLY A 179 7.66 -9.54 4.55
CA GLY A 179 7.27 -10.44 5.64
C GLY A 179 7.76 -9.96 7.01
N GLN A 180 6.97 -10.25 8.04
CA GLN A 180 7.31 -10.03 9.44
C GLN A 180 7.34 -11.38 10.15
N THR A 181 8.42 -11.68 10.87
CA THR A 181 8.62 -13.01 11.49
C THR A 181 8.36 -13.04 13.00
N GLU A 182 8.11 -11.90 13.60
CA GLU A 182 7.85 -11.79 15.04
C GLU A 182 6.81 -10.70 15.33
N LEU A 183 5.86 -11.00 16.20
CA LEU A 183 4.85 -10.05 16.66
C LEU A 183 5.39 -9.16 17.78
N GLY A 184 4.98 -7.91 17.78
CA GLY A 184 5.23 -6.98 18.89
C GLY A 184 6.65 -6.45 19.00
N ARG A 185 7.54 -6.78 18.07
CA ARG A 185 8.92 -6.28 18.04
C ARG A 185 9.29 -5.68 16.69
N PHE A 186 10.19 -4.72 16.75
CA PHE A 186 10.83 -4.18 15.55
C PHE A 186 11.89 -5.17 15.08
N VAL A 187 11.50 -6.12 14.26
CA VAL A 187 12.40 -7.13 13.70
C VAL A 187 12.77 -6.73 12.29
N LYS A 188 13.98 -7.06 11.89
CA LYS A 188 14.39 -6.96 10.49
C LYS A 188 13.40 -7.74 9.64
N ALA A 189 12.63 -7.02 8.82
CA ALA A 189 11.67 -7.65 7.95
C ALA A 189 12.39 -8.36 6.80
N VAL A 190 11.93 -9.53 6.47
CA VAL A 190 12.48 -10.35 5.39
C VAL A 190 11.71 -10.11 4.11
N ALA A 191 12.37 -10.29 2.97
CA ALA A 191 11.68 -10.31 1.68
C ALA A 191 11.00 -11.68 1.51
N ILE A 192 9.72 -11.74 1.83
CA ILE A 192 8.84 -12.89 1.60
C ILE A 192 7.58 -12.34 0.94
N PRO A 193 7.30 -12.68 -0.32
CA PRO A 193 6.09 -12.22 -0.97
C PRO A 193 4.88 -13.01 -0.46
N HIS A 194 3.84 -12.29 -0.07
CA HIS A 194 2.53 -12.82 0.23
C HIS A 194 1.55 -12.32 -0.82
N LEU A 195 0.80 -13.23 -1.43
CA LEU A 195 -0.14 -12.93 -2.50
C LEU A 195 -1.55 -13.27 -2.04
N PHE A 196 -2.43 -12.29 -2.02
CA PHE A 196 -3.84 -12.49 -1.75
C PHE A 196 -4.61 -12.48 -3.07
N ASN A 197 -5.07 -13.64 -3.47
CA ASN A 197 -5.82 -13.77 -4.72
C ASN A 197 -7.27 -13.28 -4.53
N LEU A 198 -7.65 -12.27 -5.30
CA LEU A 198 -8.95 -11.61 -5.17
C LEU A 198 -10.12 -12.39 -5.79
N ASP A 199 -9.85 -13.42 -6.60
CA ASP A 199 -10.90 -14.32 -7.11
C ASP A 199 -11.26 -15.40 -6.08
N THR A 200 -10.25 -15.93 -5.36
CA THR A 200 -10.44 -17.01 -4.39
C THR A 200 -10.50 -16.54 -2.94
N LEU A 201 -10.11 -15.30 -2.67
CA LEU A 201 -9.98 -14.69 -1.35
C LEU A 201 -9.07 -15.50 -0.41
N ARG A 202 -7.96 -16.00 -0.97
CA ARG A 202 -7.00 -16.81 -0.22
C ARG A 202 -5.58 -16.29 -0.37
N TRP A 203 -4.83 -16.42 0.71
CA TRP A 203 -3.42 -16.14 0.76
C TRP A 203 -2.61 -17.32 0.20
N ARG A 204 -1.53 -16.98 -0.49
CA ARG A 204 -0.43 -17.89 -0.84
C ARG A 204 0.89 -17.18 -0.62
N ARG A 205 1.94 -17.93 -0.40
CA ARG A 205 3.27 -17.41 -0.11
C ARG A 205 4.23 -17.76 -1.23
N GLY A 206 5.08 -16.79 -1.59
CA GLY A 206 6.24 -17.03 -2.43
C GLY A 206 7.49 -17.45 -1.64
N PRO A 207 8.61 -17.70 -2.32
CA PRO A 207 9.86 -18.07 -1.67
C PRO A 207 10.47 -16.90 -0.91
N LYS A 208 11.09 -17.19 0.23
CA LYS A 208 11.89 -16.20 0.95
C LYS A 208 13.13 -15.83 0.12
N HIS A 209 13.42 -14.54 0.00
CA HIS A 209 14.68 -14.10 -0.61
C HIS A 209 15.86 -14.51 0.29
N PRO A 210 16.96 -15.05 -0.29
CA PRO A 210 18.08 -15.57 0.51
C PRO A 210 18.74 -14.52 1.41
N THR A 211 18.87 -13.30 0.94
CA THR A 211 19.69 -12.27 1.58
C THR A 211 18.99 -10.93 1.79
N ALA A 212 17.93 -10.62 1.04
CA ALA A 212 17.31 -9.30 1.11
C ALA A 212 16.54 -9.08 2.43
N ILE A 213 16.78 -7.93 3.01
CA ILE A 213 16.07 -7.41 4.17
C ILE A 213 15.27 -6.19 3.69
N LEU A 214 13.97 -6.20 3.97
CA LEU A 214 13.06 -5.11 3.64
C LEU A 214 12.78 -4.30 4.90
N ASN A 215 13.53 -3.24 5.08
CA ASN A 215 13.42 -2.36 6.23
C ASN A 215 12.21 -1.41 6.17
N SER A 216 12.17 -0.46 7.07
CA SER A 216 11.16 0.59 7.09
C SER A 216 11.25 1.46 5.84
N GLY A 217 10.10 1.89 5.32
CA GLY A 217 10.04 2.94 4.31
C GLY A 217 10.50 2.59 2.91
N GLY A 218 10.56 1.31 2.57
CA GLY A 218 10.79 0.89 1.19
C GLY A 218 9.55 1.02 0.31
N TRP A 219 9.75 0.85 -0.98
CA TRP A 219 8.73 1.01 -1.99
C TRP A 219 8.82 -0.06 -3.07
N THR A 220 7.70 -0.30 -3.75
CA THR A 220 7.62 -1.23 -4.89
C THR A 220 6.92 -0.59 -6.07
N THR A 221 7.17 -1.12 -7.26
CA THR A 221 6.40 -0.82 -8.47
C THR A 221 6.15 -2.08 -9.27
N TRP A 222 4.99 -2.19 -9.88
CA TRP A 222 4.63 -3.31 -10.74
C TRP A 222 5.00 -3.02 -12.19
N ASP A 223 5.71 -3.93 -12.80
CA ASP A 223 6.12 -3.91 -14.21
C ASP A 223 5.27 -4.91 -15.00
N ASP A 224 4.25 -4.41 -15.68
CA ASP A 224 3.34 -5.22 -16.50
C ASP A 224 4.05 -5.89 -17.68
N LEU A 225 5.04 -5.22 -18.25
CA LEU A 225 5.76 -5.74 -19.42
C LEU A 225 6.55 -7.00 -19.09
N ARG A 226 7.24 -6.98 -17.94
CA ARG A 226 8.10 -8.10 -17.51
C ARG A 226 7.43 -9.01 -16.49
N ARG A 227 6.25 -8.62 -16.02
CA ARG A 227 5.54 -9.26 -14.90
C ARG A 227 6.44 -9.41 -13.67
N VAL A 228 7.01 -8.30 -13.26
CA VAL A 228 7.94 -8.23 -12.12
C VAL A 228 7.45 -7.18 -11.12
N LEU A 229 7.44 -7.58 -9.87
CA LEU A 229 7.36 -6.64 -8.76
C LEU A 229 8.77 -6.19 -8.39
N TRP A 230 9.15 -5.01 -8.82
CA TRP A 230 10.40 -4.38 -8.40
C TRP A 230 10.25 -3.80 -7.00
N GLY A 231 11.22 -4.05 -6.13
CA GLY A 231 11.22 -3.57 -4.76
C GLY A 231 12.55 -2.95 -4.35
N HIS A 232 12.46 -1.87 -3.59
CA HIS A 232 13.58 -1.18 -2.99
C HIS A 232 13.44 -1.20 -1.46
N SER A 233 14.49 -1.63 -0.74
CA SER A 233 14.49 -1.54 0.72
C SER A 233 14.84 -0.12 1.17
N GLY A 234 14.24 0.32 2.27
CA GLY A 234 14.69 1.53 2.95
C GLY A 234 16.08 1.36 3.60
N ASP A 235 16.68 2.46 4.03
CA ASP A 235 18.09 2.53 4.49
C ASP A 235 18.31 2.27 5.99
N ASP A 236 17.34 1.76 6.74
CA ASP A 236 17.48 1.51 8.18
C ASP A 236 18.44 0.35 8.48
N GLY A 237 19.70 0.49 8.04
CA GLY A 237 20.82 -0.36 8.48
C GLY A 237 20.91 -1.76 7.86
N GLY A 238 20.25 -2.03 6.72
CA GLY A 238 20.24 -3.36 6.10
C GLY A 238 20.74 -3.47 4.69
N GLY A 239 21.04 -2.37 4.04
CA GLY A 239 21.48 -2.34 2.66
C GLY A 239 20.34 -2.00 1.70
N ASN A 240 20.62 -1.13 0.77
CA ASN A 240 19.72 -0.63 -0.28
C ASN A 240 19.49 -1.71 -1.34
N ALA A 241 18.88 -2.85 -0.95
CA ALA A 241 18.60 -3.91 -1.91
C ALA A 241 17.54 -3.43 -2.91
N PHE A 242 17.82 -3.61 -4.17
CA PHE A 242 16.82 -3.53 -5.23
C PHE A 242 16.62 -4.94 -5.79
N ILE A 243 15.40 -5.43 -5.71
CA ILE A 243 15.08 -6.83 -6.00
C ILE A 243 13.87 -6.90 -6.93
N GLY A 244 13.80 -7.96 -7.72
CA GLY A 244 12.65 -8.28 -8.56
C GLY A 244 12.00 -9.59 -8.14
N PHE A 245 10.69 -9.60 -7.99
CA PHE A 245 9.90 -10.80 -7.75
C PHE A 245 8.96 -11.07 -8.91
N HIS A 246 9.04 -12.28 -9.49
CA HIS A 246 8.15 -12.77 -10.54
C HIS A 246 7.12 -13.73 -9.94
N PRO A 247 5.84 -13.39 -9.94
CA PRO A 247 4.81 -14.26 -9.34
C PRO A 247 4.55 -15.54 -10.12
N ASP A 248 4.88 -15.57 -11.42
CA ASP A 248 4.59 -16.70 -12.33
C ASP A 248 5.66 -17.78 -12.34
N GLY A 249 6.75 -17.60 -11.62
CA GLY A 249 7.85 -18.56 -11.61
C GLY A 249 7.45 -19.82 -10.86
N ASP A 250 7.37 -20.97 -11.54
CA ASP A 250 7.34 -22.27 -10.89
C ASP A 250 8.78 -22.71 -10.57
N ASN A 251 9.06 -22.82 -9.28
CA ASN A 251 10.37 -23.32 -8.80
C ASN A 251 10.36 -24.82 -8.52
N GLY A 252 9.29 -25.54 -8.89
CA GLY A 252 9.12 -26.96 -8.56
C GLY A 252 8.91 -27.25 -7.08
N ASN A 253 8.75 -26.22 -6.26
CA ASN A 253 8.46 -26.28 -4.83
C ASN A 253 7.04 -25.78 -4.57
N ALA A 254 6.50 -26.07 -3.41
CA ALA A 254 5.18 -25.58 -2.97
C ALA A 254 5.10 -24.04 -2.80
N THR A 255 6.10 -23.29 -3.23
CA THR A 255 6.18 -21.84 -3.18
C THR A 255 6.05 -21.27 -4.59
N TYR A 256 5.12 -20.32 -4.73
CA TYR A 256 4.91 -19.60 -5.98
C TYR A 256 5.97 -18.51 -6.19
N GLY A 257 6.44 -18.39 -7.44
CA GLY A 257 7.28 -17.31 -7.87
C GLY A 257 8.78 -17.54 -7.73
N ARG A 258 9.53 -16.63 -8.31
CA ARG A 258 10.99 -16.63 -8.28
C ARG A 258 11.53 -15.22 -8.07
N TRP A 259 12.72 -15.12 -7.51
CA TRP A 259 13.47 -13.87 -7.40
C TRP A 259 14.41 -13.70 -8.59
N THR A 260 14.53 -12.46 -9.01
CA THR A 260 15.69 -12.04 -9.82
C THR A 260 16.56 -11.18 -8.93
N ASP A 261 17.77 -11.66 -8.68
CA ASP A 261 18.76 -10.88 -7.95
C ASP A 261 19.27 -9.77 -8.87
N HIS A 262 18.94 -8.57 -8.49
CA HIS A 262 19.47 -7.42 -9.17
C HIS A 262 20.05 -6.49 -8.12
N PHE A 263 21.27 -6.17 -8.25
CA PHE A 263 22.05 -5.21 -7.49
C PHE A 263 22.59 -5.70 -6.15
N PRO A 264 23.72 -6.34 -6.18
CA PRO A 264 24.57 -6.47 -5.01
C PRO A 264 25.09 -5.10 -4.54
N ASN A 265 25.00 -4.09 -5.38
CA ASN A 265 25.48 -2.74 -5.09
C ASN A 265 24.29 -1.86 -4.64
N LYS A 266 24.42 -1.32 -3.45
CA LYS A 266 23.53 -0.32 -2.87
C LYS A 266 23.22 0.74 -3.91
N LEU A 267 21.94 1.08 -4.07
CA LEU A 267 21.57 2.30 -4.77
C LEU A 267 22.09 3.48 -3.95
N PRO A 268 23.16 4.17 -4.38
CA PRO A 268 23.86 5.10 -3.53
C PRO A 268 22.98 6.29 -3.18
N GLY A 269 22.82 6.54 -1.88
CA GLY A 269 22.20 7.75 -1.36
C GLY A 269 20.68 7.80 -1.47
N ILE A 270 20.00 6.67 -1.57
CA ILE A 270 18.57 6.61 -1.47
C ILE A 270 18.20 6.42 0.00
N ALA A 271 17.59 7.46 0.57
CA ALA A 271 17.08 7.43 1.93
C ALA A 271 15.79 6.60 2.04
N ASN A 272 15.33 6.38 3.27
CA ASN A 272 14.02 5.78 3.53
C ASN A 272 12.89 6.62 2.93
N HIS A 273 11.75 5.98 2.69
CA HIS A 273 10.49 6.65 2.37
C HIS A 273 10.48 7.41 1.02
N ASN A 274 11.27 6.96 0.05
CA ASN A 274 11.19 7.41 -1.31
C ASN A 274 10.06 6.69 -2.05
N ALA A 275 9.31 7.38 -2.91
CA ALA A 275 8.34 6.76 -3.79
C ALA A 275 9.01 6.29 -5.09
N MET A 276 8.50 5.21 -5.65
CA MET A 276 9.01 4.59 -6.88
C MET A 276 7.85 4.15 -7.78
N GLN A 277 7.93 4.45 -9.07
CA GLN A 277 6.92 4.06 -10.04
C GLN A 277 7.55 3.81 -11.42
N ILE A 278 7.08 2.76 -12.09
CA ILE A 278 7.44 2.53 -13.50
C ILE A 278 6.64 3.49 -14.40
N ASP A 279 7.32 4.05 -15.39
CA ASP A 279 6.69 4.69 -16.55
C ASP A 279 6.67 3.64 -17.68
N PRO A 280 5.52 3.03 -17.96
CA PRO A 280 5.45 1.92 -18.90
C PRO A 280 5.58 2.36 -20.36
N VAL A 281 5.38 3.64 -20.65
CA VAL A 281 5.55 4.17 -22.02
C VAL A 281 7.03 4.33 -22.36
N ARG A 282 7.85 4.66 -21.36
CA ARG A 282 9.28 4.91 -21.53
C ARG A 282 10.14 3.75 -21.04
N ASP A 283 9.48 2.78 -20.43
CA ASP A 283 10.11 1.58 -19.86
C ASP A 283 11.25 1.91 -18.89
N ILE A 284 10.96 2.81 -17.96
CA ILE A 284 11.88 3.22 -16.89
C ILE A 284 11.20 3.22 -15.53
N ILE A 285 11.96 2.93 -14.50
CA ILE A 285 11.53 3.11 -13.12
C ILE A 285 12.01 4.47 -12.64
N VAL A 286 11.09 5.31 -12.17
CA VAL A 286 11.38 6.63 -11.61
C VAL A 286 11.26 6.61 -10.11
N MET A 287 12.21 7.20 -9.40
CA MET A 287 12.25 7.32 -7.95
C MET A 287 12.31 8.78 -7.51
N SER A 288 11.52 9.13 -6.50
CA SER A 288 11.62 10.41 -5.81
C SER A 288 12.63 10.31 -4.67
N VAL A 289 13.81 10.94 -4.83
CA VAL A 289 14.85 10.96 -3.81
C VAL A 289 14.69 12.23 -2.98
N HIS A 290 13.81 12.19 -1.97
CA HIS A 290 13.43 13.38 -1.20
C HIS A 290 14.60 14.05 -0.47
N ALA A 291 15.55 13.27 0.04
CA ALA A 291 16.73 13.81 0.73
C ALA A 291 17.62 14.70 -0.16
N ARG A 292 17.50 14.58 -1.47
CA ARG A 292 18.22 15.39 -2.46
C ARG A 292 17.29 16.33 -3.23
N ASP A 293 16.00 16.24 -3.01
CA ASP A 293 14.95 16.91 -3.81
C ASP A 293 15.10 16.65 -5.32
N GLU A 294 15.37 15.39 -5.68
CA GLU A 294 15.67 14.97 -7.06
C GLU A 294 14.83 13.77 -7.47
N LEU A 295 14.54 13.68 -8.77
CA LEU A 295 14.08 12.44 -9.39
C LEU A 295 15.25 11.71 -10.01
N HIS A 296 15.26 10.41 -9.85
CA HIS A 296 16.21 9.50 -10.49
C HIS A 296 15.47 8.44 -11.28
N ALA A 297 16.08 7.98 -12.36
CA ALA A 297 15.55 6.91 -13.18
C ALA A 297 16.51 5.72 -13.27
N LEU A 298 15.91 4.57 -13.46
CA LEU A 298 16.57 3.28 -13.64
C LEU A 298 15.94 2.57 -14.83
N ASP A 299 16.77 1.98 -15.67
CA ASP A 299 16.32 1.10 -16.76
C ASP A 299 16.14 -0.32 -16.23
N PRO A 300 14.89 -0.85 -16.17
CA PRO A 300 14.65 -2.18 -15.65
C PRO A 300 15.15 -3.31 -16.56
N ALA A 301 15.45 -3.03 -17.83
CA ALA A 301 16.09 -4.00 -18.72
C ALA A 301 17.59 -4.17 -18.44
N TYR A 302 18.21 -3.16 -17.85
CA TYR A 302 19.63 -3.15 -17.48
C TYR A 302 19.83 -2.70 -16.03
N PRO A 303 19.29 -3.44 -15.11
CA PRO A 303 19.23 -3.02 -13.73
C PRO A 303 20.60 -2.87 -13.05
N GLY A 304 21.69 -3.37 -13.60
CA GLY A 304 23.06 -3.16 -13.10
C GLY A 304 23.68 -1.81 -13.45
N ARG A 305 22.97 -0.93 -14.17
CA ARG A 305 23.45 0.40 -14.50
C ARG A 305 23.13 1.40 -13.37
N ASP A 306 23.89 2.48 -13.35
CA ASP A 306 23.70 3.55 -12.35
C ASP A 306 22.35 4.23 -12.48
N LEU A 307 21.85 4.71 -11.33
CA LEU A 307 20.72 5.62 -11.29
C LEU A 307 21.06 6.92 -12.00
N VAL A 308 20.21 7.31 -12.93
CA VAL A 308 20.36 8.55 -13.69
C VAL A 308 19.46 9.64 -13.10
N ARG A 309 20.06 10.78 -12.74
CA ARG A 309 19.29 11.96 -12.32
C ARG A 309 18.47 12.50 -13.47
N LEU A 310 17.15 12.66 -13.27
CA LEU A 310 16.28 13.31 -14.22
C LEU A 310 16.37 14.83 -14.06
N ARG A 311 16.67 15.53 -15.15
CA ARG A 311 16.59 17.00 -15.18
C ARG A 311 15.14 17.42 -15.31
N SER A 312 14.66 18.21 -14.37
CA SER A 312 13.26 18.65 -14.38
C SER A 312 13.12 20.15 -14.21
N VAL A 313 12.08 20.70 -14.82
CA VAL A 313 11.70 22.13 -14.82
C VAL A 313 10.21 22.30 -14.58
N GLY A 314 9.74 23.52 -14.47
CA GLY A 314 8.32 23.84 -14.26
C GLY A 314 7.93 23.93 -12.80
N SER A 315 6.66 23.72 -12.52
CA SER A 315 6.08 23.86 -11.17
C SER A 315 6.42 22.65 -10.28
N LYS A 316 7.70 22.44 -10.02
CA LYS A 316 8.20 21.31 -9.24
C LYS A 316 7.78 21.44 -7.77
N PRO A 317 7.19 20.38 -7.15
CA PRO A 317 7.01 20.34 -5.71
C PRO A 317 8.34 20.16 -4.97
N LEU A 318 8.36 20.48 -3.69
CA LEU A 318 9.38 19.93 -2.80
C LEU A 318 9.12 18.44 -2.62
N LEU A 319 10.06 17.60 -3.02
CA LEU A 319 9.91 16.15 -2.83
C LEU A 319 10.00 15.81 -1.33
N ARG A 320 9.02 15.07 -0.85
CA ARG A 320 8.87 14.77 0.57
C ARG A 320 8.97 13.28 0.84
N PRO A 321 9.41 12.88 2.03
CA PRO A 321 9.25 11.50 2.47
C PRO A 321 7.77 11.13 2.53
N PHE A 322 7.47 9.87 2.34
CA PHE A 322 6.12 9.31 2.44
C PHE A 322 5.09 9.84 1.42
N ALA A 323 5.54 10.58 0.43
CA ALA A 323 4.71 10.99 -0.70
C ALA A 323 4.38 9.80 -1.60
N ALA A 324 3.45 9.98 -2.50
CA ALA A 324 3.12 9.01 -3.54
C ALA A 324 3.73 9.42 -4.89
N LEU A 325 4.08 8.42 -5.69
CA LEU A 325 4.41 8.56 -7.10
C LEU A 325 3.68 7.43 -7.83
N GLU A 326 2.80 7.78 -8.74
CA GLU A 326 1.93 6.88 -9.48
C GLU A 326 1.99 7.18 -10.97
N TYR A 327 1.52 6.27 -11.82
CA TYR A 327 1.40 6.50 -13.26
C TYR A 327 -0.07 6.64 -13.66
N ALA A 328 -0.40 7.70 -14.42
CA ALA A 328 -1.73 7.95 -14.95
C ALA A 328 -1.74 7.61 -16.45
N PRO A 329 -2.30 6.46 -16.86
CA PRO A 329 -2.12 5.93 -18.21
C PRO A 329 -2.83 6.73 -19.29
N ASN A 330 -4.00 7.34 -18.98
CA ASN A 330 -4.76 8.09 -19.99
C ASN A 330 -4.14 9.46 -20.31
N ILE A 331 -3.40 10.03 -19.37
CA ILE A 331 -2.63 11.27 -19.62
C ILE A 331 -1.15 10.99 -19.86
N ALA A 332 -0.70 9.74 -19.79
CA ALA A 332 0.67 9.28 -19.99
C ALA A 332 1.72 10.08 -19.18
N ARG A 333 1.43 10.30 -17.89
CA ARG A 333 2.27 11.07 -16.97
C ARG A 333 2.45 10.38 -15.64
N LEU A 334 3.59 10.59 -15.01
CA LEU A 334 3.72 10.31 -13.59
C LEU A 334 2.98 11.37 -12.78
N VAL A 335 2.38 10.93 -11.69
CA VAL A 335 1.59 11.74 -10.76
C VAL A 335 2.25 11.70 -9.39
N TYR A 336 2.60 12.85 -8.86
CA TYR A 336 3.15 12.99 -7.51
C TYR A 336 2.13 13.67 -6.61
N PHE A 337 2.00 13.16 -5.40
CA PHE A 337 1.13 13.72 -4.38
C PHE A 337 1.78 13.67 -3.00
N SER A 338 1.76 14.79 -2.31
CA SER A 338 2.08 14.88 -0.89
C SER A 338 0.95 15.59 -0.15
N PRO A 339 0.50 15.06 0.98
CA PRO A 339 -0.52 15.75 1.79
C PRO A 339 -0.09 17.14 2.29
N ASN A 340 1.21 17.41 2.31
CA ASN A 340 1.75 18.71 2.75
C ASN A 340 1.63 19.81 1.68
N ASP A 341 1.18 19.48 0.49
CA ASP A 341 1.09 20.41 -0.63
C ASP A 341 -0.35 20.91 -0.87
N ASP A 342 -1.13 21.01 0.19
CA ASP A 342 -2.46 21.65 0.22
C ASP A 342 -3.46 21.08 -0.83
N GLY A 343 -3.40 19.77 -1.06
CA GLY A 343 -4.25 19.08 -2.02
C GLY A 343 -3.84 19.23 -3.48
N ILE A 344 -2.70 19.88 -3.76
CA ILE A 344 -2.16 20.01 -5.11
C ILE A 344 -1.71 18.64 -5.60
N VAL A 345 -2.13 18.29 -6.80
CA VAL A 345 -1.63 17.13 -7.52
C VAL A 345 -0.61 17.62 -8.55
N PHE A 346 0.55 17.00 -8.58
CA PHE A 346 1.58 17.33 -9.55
C PHE A 346 1.68 16.23 -10.60
N THR A 347 1.87 16.60 -11.84
CA THR A 347 2.20 15.64 -12.90
C THR A 347 3.54 15.94 -13.51
N ILE A 348 4.25 14.90 -13.98
CA ILE A 348 5.53 15.06 -14.65
C ILE A 348 5.65 14.10 -15.83
N ALA A 349 6.20 14.60 -16.93
CA ALA A 349 6.55 13.84 -18.11
C ALA A 349 7.69 14.53 -18.87
N PRO A 350 8.38 13.85 -19.80
CA PRO A 350 9.35 14.49 -20.68
C PRO A 350 8.74 15.62 -21.51
N ALA A 351 9.54 16.62 -21.82
CA ALA A 351 9.14 17.69 -22.72
C ALA A 351 8.83 17.15 -24.12
N PRO A 352 7.69 17.51 -24.74
CA PRO A 352 7.26 16.92 -26.02
C PRO A 352 8.26 17.15 -27.16
N GLU A 353 8.95 18.24 -27.14
CA GLU A 353 9.84 18.68 -28.23
C GLU A 353 11.17 17.92 -28.28
N ARG A 354 11.47 17.13 -27.29
CA ARG A 354 12.76 16.46 -27.14
C ARG A 354 12.71 14.92 -27.08
N VAL A 355 11.52 14.34 -27.13
CA VAL A 355 11.32 12.90 -27.14
C VAL A 355 11.97 12.24 -28.37
N SER A 356 12.21 13.01 -29.44
CA SER A 356 12.81 12.53 -30.69
C SER A 356 14.33 12.58 -30.75
N ALA A 357 15.01 13.21 -29.81
CA ALA A 357 16.43 13.57 -29.98
C ALA A 357 17.43 12.82 -29.12
N GLY A 358 17.04 12.01 -28.13
CA GLY A 358 18.13 11.42 -27.35
C GLY A 358 17.79 10.58 -26.14
N GLY A 359 16.56 10.25 -25.90
CA GLY A 359 16.27 9.25 -24.90
C GLY A 359 15.53 9.76 -23.63
N PRO A 360 15.16 8.82 -22.75
CA PRO A 360 14.21 9.04 -21.63
C PRO A 360 14.72 9.95 -20.52
N PHE A 361 15.98 10.34 -20.56
CA PHE A 361 16.64 11.09 -19.48
C PHE A 361 16.82 12.58 -19.78
N GLU A 362 16.18 13.09 -20.83
CA GLU A 362 16.19 14.52 -21.15
C GLU A 362 15.32 15.34 -20.18
N GLN A 363 14.95 16.53 -20.55
CA GLN A 363 14.23 17.44 -19.68
C GLN A 363 12.80 16.98 -19.40
N TRP A 364 12.44 16.85 -18.14
CA TRP A 364 11.09 16.54 -17.68
C TRP A 364 10.39 17.80 -17.19
N VAL A 365 9.08 17.89 -17.41
CA VAL A 365 8.28 19.08 -17.10
C VAL A 365 7.23 18.77 -16.05
N TRP A 366 7.35 19.47 -14.93
CA TRP A 366 6.35 19.47 -13.88
C TRP A 366 5.19 20.41 -14.19
N GLN A 367 3.98 19.95 -13.89
CA GLN A 367 2.75 20.74 -13.89
C GLN A 367 2.05 20.58 -12.54
N ALA A 368 1.62 21.70 -11.95
CA ALA A 368 0.83 21.71 -10.73
C ALA A 368 -0.65 21.86 -11.07
N HIS A 369 -1.46 20.92 -10.59
CA HIS A 369 -2.92 20.93 -10.72
C HIS A 369 -3.51 21.47 -9.42
N GLN A 370 -3.74 22.76 -9.38
CA GLN A 370 -4.30 23.43 -8.21
C GLN A 370 -5.75 23.02 -8.01
N PRO A 371 -6.16 22.65 -6.79
CA PRO A 371 -7.58 22.46 -6.48
C PRO A 371 -8.35 23.75 -6.76
N VAL A 372 -9.53 23.62 -7.35
CA VAL A 372 -10.41 24.76 -7.60
C VAL A 372 -10.75 25.45 -6.27
N ALA A 373 -10.69 26.78 -6.26
CA ALA A 373 -10.96 27.56 -5.04
C ALA A 373 -12.36 27.26 -4.46
N GLY A 374 -12.41 27.09 -3.15
CA GLY A 374 -13.65 26.76 -2.43
C GLY A 374 -14.06 25.28 -2.49
N THR A 375 -13.27 24.41 -3.16
CA THR A 375 -13.50 22.97 -3.14
C THR A 375 -12.82 22.31 -1.95
N LEU A 376 -13.21 21.06 -1.68
CA LEU A 376 -12.64 20.25 -0.62
C LEU A 376 -11.12 20.09 -0.81
N ARG A 377 -10.39 20.12 0.31
CA ARG A 377 -8.95 19.82 0.34
C ARG A 377 -8.71 18.72 1.37
N PRO A 378 -8.19 17.56 0.98
CA PRO A 378 -8.03 16.42 1.89
C PRO A 378 -7.14 16.68 3.10
N ILE A 379 -6.42 17.78 3.12
CA ILE A 379 -5.44 18.15 4.15
C ILE A 379 -6.04 19.04 5.24
N ALA A 380 -7.01 19.90 4.88
CA ALA A 380 -7.62 20.84 5.83
C ALA A 380 -8.26 20.15 7.05
N ASP A 381 -8.66 18.88 6.89
CA ASP A 381 -9.21 18.06 7.96
C ASP A 381 -8.15 17.47 8.91
N ALA A 382 -6.90 17.83 8.75
CA ALA A 382 -5.77 17.30 9.52
C ALA A 382 -5.72 17.75 11.00
N ALA A 383 -6.71 18.49 11.47
CA ALA A 383 -6.82 18.89 12.88
C ALA A 383 -7.15 17.72 13.83
N SER A 384 -7.49 16.54 13.33
CA SER A 384 -7.62 15.35 14.15
C SER A 384 -6.23 14.82 14.51
N SER A 385 -5.84 15.00 15.76
CA SER A 385 -4.65 14.38 16.32
C SER A 385 -4.64 12.89 15.98
N SER A 386 -3.55 12.41 15.35
CA SER A 386 -3.35 10.98 15.24
C SER A 386 -3.38 10.38 16.64
N ARG A 387 -4.18 9.34 16.85
CA ARG A 387 -4.23 8.62 18.13
C ARG A 387 -2.87 8.07 18.56
N PHE A 388 -1.89 8.06 17.66
CA PHE A 388 -0.61 7.35 17.80
C PHE A 388 0.61 8.21 17.58
N GLY A 389 0.50 9.54 17.52
CA GLY A 389 1.63 10.42 17.24
C GLY A 389 2.18 10.24 15.80
N VAL A 390 1.52 9.45 14.97
CA VAL A 390 1.87 9.30 13.56
C VAL A 390 1.44 10.55 12.82
N ASN A 391 2.39 11.19 12.17
CA ASN A 391 2.10 12.36 11.38
C ASN A 391 1.14 11.99 10.23
N LEU A 392 -0.08 12.54 10.25
CA LEU A 392 -1.12 12.30 9.24
C LEU A 392 -0.75 12.78 7.82
N SER A 393 0.43 13.36 7.67
CA SER A 393 0.98 13.77 6.38
C SER A 393 1.44 12.61 5.49
N HIS A 394 1.34 11.37 5.96
CA HIS A 394 1.88 10.20 5.26
C HIS A 394 0.81 9.51 4.43
N VAL A 395 1.11 9.18 3.19
CA VAL A 395 0.20 8.41 2.31
C VAL A 395 0.67 6.99 2.02
N PHE A 396 1.96 6.70 2.06
CA PHE A 396 2.55 5.36 1.93
C PHE A 396 1.90 4.44 0.87
N GLY A 397 1.52 4.99 -0.28
CA GLY A 397 0.81 4.21 -1.30
C GLY A 397 -0.70 4.09 -1.07
N ARG A 398 -1.28 4.79 -0.11
CA ARG A 398 -2.74 4.95 -0.01
C ARG A 398 -3.30 6.03 -0.94
N PHE A 399 -2.45 6.68 -1.72
CA PHE A 399 -2.81 7.45 -2.90
C PHE A 399 -2.53 6.58 -4.12
N ARG A 400 -3.53 6.32 -4.94
CA ARG A 400 -3.42 5.50 -6.16
C ARG A 400 -4.16 6.15 -7.32
N ILE A 401 -3.72 5.86 -8.53
CA ILE A 401 -4.44 6.22 -9.74
C ILE A 401 -5.33 5.05 -10.15
N ALA A 402 -6.64 5.28 -10.16
CA ALA A 402 -7.62 4.38 -10.75
C ALA A 402 -7.91 4.83 -12.17
N SER A 403 -7.58 3.98 -13.15
CA SER A 403 -7.96 4.21 -14.55
C SER A 403 -9.28 3.49 -14.84
N ILE A 404 -10.33 4.26 -15.05
CA ILE A 404 -11.70 3.75 -15.21
C ILE A 404 -12.27 4.31 -16.53
N GLU A 405 -12.45 3.43 -17.54
CA GLU A 405 -13.03 3.77 -18.85
C GLU A 405 -12.42 5.05 -19.47
N GLY A 406 -11.11 5.13 -19.50
CA GLY A 406 -10.40 6.26 -20.10
C GLY A 406 -10.27 7.49 -19.20
N VAL A 407 -10.72 7.41 -17.94
CA VAL A 407 -10.57 8.49 -16.96
C VAL A 407 -9.58 8.08 -15.88
N ASP A 408 -8.57 8.91 -15.65
CA ASP A 408 -7.64 8.76 -14.54
C ASP A 408 -8.15 9.53 -13.33
N VAL A 409 -8.30 8.79 -12.23
CA VAL A 409 -8.81 9.31 -10.96
C VAL A 409 -7.81 9.04 -9.86
N ALA A 410 -7.36 10.08 -9.20
CA ALA A 410 -6.59 9.95 -7.96
C ALA A 410 -7.53 9.56 -6.83
N ILE A 411 -7.26 8.43 -6.18
CA ILE A 411 -7.98 7.95 -5.00
C ILE A 411 -7.06 8.05 -3.79
N LEU A 412 -7.55 8.63 -2.71
CA LEU A 412 -6.79 8.83 -1.48
C LEU A 412 -7.53 8.29 -0.26
N ILE A 413 -6.90 7.38 0.46
CA ILE A 413 -7.29 6.92 1.79
C ILE A 413 -6.34 7.57 2.79
N ARG A 414 -6.84 8.44 3.68
CA ARG A 414 -6.00 9.13 4.67
C ARG A 414 -5.91 8.42 6.00
N HIS A 415 -7.01 8.35 6.69
CA HIS A 415 -7.11 7.73 8.02
C HIS A 415 -8.52 7.21 8.29
N VAL A 416 -8.67 6.45 9.38
CA VAL A 416 -9.89 5.73 9.77
C VAL A 416 -11.11 6.64 9.96
N ASP A 417 -10.91 7.89 10.34
CA ASP A 417 -12.00 8.85 10.60
C ASP A 417 -12.27 9.78 9.41
N SER A 418 -11.58 9.60 8.29
CA SER A 418 -11.81 10.42 7.09
C SER A 418 -12.54 9.63 6.01
N PRO A 419 -13.29 10.31 5.14
CA PRO A 419 -13.81 9.68 3.94
C PRO A 419 -12.67 9.27 3.00
N VAL A 420 -12.98 8.41 2.05
CA VAL A 420 -12.13 8.20 0.87
C VAL A 420 -12.33 9.39 -0.06
N TYR A 421 -11.23 9.96 -0.52
CA TYR A 421 -11.24 11.10 -1.43
C TYR A 421 -10.92 10.67 -2.84
N ALA A 422 -11.49 11.38 -3.81
CA ALA A 422 -11.15 11.21 -5.22
C ALA A 422 -10.97 12.56 -5.90
N SER A 423 -10.08 12.62 -6.90
CA SER A 423 -9.89 13.77 -7.77
C SER A 423 -9.70 13.31 -9.21
N ARG A 424 -10.50 13.83 -10.12
CA ARG A 424 -10.41 13.53 -11.55
C ARG A 424 -9.25 14.30 -12.17
N LEU A 425 -8.40 13.60 -12.96
CA LEU A 425 -7.22 14.19 -13.59
C LEU A 425 -7.45 14.62 -15.06
N ASN A 426 -8.33 13.91 -15.80
CA ASN A 426 -8.65 14.17 -17.20
C ASN A 426 -10.14 14.09 -17.50
#